data_f3d7c9b4694093c0e7d6823d406bf484
#
_entry.id   f3d7c9b4694093c0e7d6823d406bf484
#
_cell.length_a   1.000
_cell.length_b   1.000
_cell.length_c   1.000
_cell.angle_alpha   90.00
_cell.angle_beta   90.00
_cell.angle_gamma   90.00
#
_symmetry.space_group_name_H-M   'P 1'
#
loop_
_entity.id
_entity.type
_entity.pdbx_description
1 polymer ?
#
loop_
_entity_poly.entity_id
_entity_poly.type
_entity_poly.pdbx_seq_one_letter_code
_entity_poly.pdbx_strand_id
1 'polypeptide(L)'
;AEIKPHLKAGKTLCCSHGFAYVFNTIVPPADVDVIMVAPKGPGTEVRRVFEEGFGCPGLIAVHQNPSGKARDVALAMAKAEGLTRGGVLECTMAQETYEDLFGEQNVLCGGLVDLMKYGFETLPEAGYPPEMAYFECVHEAKLIVDLIYNGGIQKMNSVISNTAEFGEYYNGPQILPAEVKERMKESLSEIPCWQCTTV
;
A
#
# COMPACT_ATOMS: atom_id res chain seq x y z
N ALA A 1 22.53 -7.70 -12.71
CA ALA A 1 23.66 -8.28 -13.46
C ALA A 1 23.33 -9.70 -13.94
N GLU A 2 22.85 -10.58 -13.07
CA GLU A 2 22.64 -12.02 -13.35
C GLU A 2 21.50 -12.31 -14.34
N ILE A 3 20.41 -11.55 -14.30
CA ILE A 3 19.23 -11.77 -15.15
C ILE A 3 19.46 -11.26 -16.57
N LYS A 4 20.24 -10.16 -16.73
CA LYS A 4 20.40 -9.48 -18.02
C LYS A 4 20.84 -10.40 -19.19
N PRO A 5 21.76 -11.37 -19.03
CA PRO A 5 22.15 -12.27 -20.12
C PRO A 5 21.03 -13.21 -20.60
N HIS A 6 19.98 -13.38 -19.78
CA HIS A 6 18.85 -14.28 -20.05
C HIS A 6 17.62 -13.55 -20.61
N LEU A 7 17.64 -12.21 -20.60
CA LEU A 7 16.56 -11.40 -21.19
C LEU A 7 16.74 -11.35 -22.71
N LYS A 8 15.85 -12.03 -23.42
CA LYS A 8 15.82 -12.12 -24.88
C LYS A 8 14.41 -11.89 -25.37
N ALA A 9 14.27 -11.56 -26.65
CA ALA A 9 12.97 -11.45 -27.32
C ALA A 9 12.03 -12.60 -26.95
N GLY A 10 10.77 -12.28 -26.67
CA GLY A 10 9.74 -13.23 -26.23
C GLY A 10 9.77 -13.58 -24.73
N LYS A 11 10.66 -12.97 -23.95
CA LYS A 11 10.62 -13.06 -22.47
C LYS A 11 9.79 -11.91 -21.91
N THR A 12 9.20 -12.16 -20.75
CA THR A 12 8.47 -11.15 -19.97
C THR A 12 9.20 -10.92 -18.64
N LEU A 13 9.49 -9.67 -18.35
CA LEU A 13 9.99 -9.23 -17.04
C LEU A 13 8.82 -8.71 -16.24
N CYS A 14 8.60 -9.29 -15.07
CA CYS A 14 7.52 -8.92 -14.17
C CYS A 14 8.07 -8.30 -12.89
N CYS A 15 7.41 -7.27 -12.39
CA CYS A 15 7.65 -6.69 -11.07
C CYS A 15 6.33 -6.59 -10.28
N SER A 16 6.45 -6.45 -8.97
CA SER A 16 5.31 -6.20 -8.07
C SER A 16 5.16 -4.71 -7.70
N HIS A 17 6.12 -3.86 -8.11
CA HIS A 17 6.15 -2.42 -7.91
C HIS A 17 7.00 -1.77 -8.99
N GLY A 18 6.56 -0.60 -9.48
CA GLY A 18 7.14 0.00 -10.66
C GLY A 18 8.40 0.86 -10.47
N PHE A 19 8.87 1.06 -9.23
CA PHE A 19 9.96 1.98 -8.88
C PHE A 19 11.16 1.92 -9.84
N ALA A 20 11.69 0.72 -10.05
CA ALA A 20 12.90 0.53 -10.84
C ALA A 20 12.76 1.00 -12.31
N TYR A 21 11.56 0.93 -12.87
CA TYR A 21 11.28 1.32 -14.25
C TYR A 21 10.87 2.78 -14.36
N VAL A 22 10.06 3.27 -13.44
CA VAL A 22 9.60 4.66 -13.41
C VAL A 22 10.76 5.61 -13.18
N PHE A 23 11.67 5.26 -12.26
CA PHE A 23 12.86 6.04 -11.95
C PHE A 23 14.12 5.65 -12.76
N ASN A 24 13.97 4.77 -13.77
CA ASN A 24 15.03 4.35 -14.70
C ASN A 24 16.28 3.76 -14.02
N THR A 25 16.14 3.17 -12.83
CA THR A 25 17.24 2.43 -12.18
C THR A 25 17.49 1.09 -12.86
N ILE A 26 16.48 0.55 -13.54
CA ILE A 26 16.56 -0.59 -14.44
C ILE A 26 15.98 -0.18 -15.80
N VAL A 27 16.80 -0.28 -16.84
CA VAL A 27 16.38 -0.10 -18.24
C VAL A 27 16.34 -1.48 -18.91
N PRO A 28 15.15 -2.03 -19.18
CA PRO A 28 15.01 -3.33 -19.80
C PRO A 28 15.34 -3.25 -21.31
N PRO A 29 15.75 -4.38 -21.95
CA PRO A 29 15.87 -4.45 -23.41
C PRO A 29 14.55 -4.14 -24.11
N ALA A 30 14.59 -3.46 -25.24
CA ALA A 30 13.39 -3.01 -25.96
C ALA A 30 12.55 -4.16 -26.55
N ASP A 31 13.12 -5.35 -26.71
CA ASP A 31 12.51 -6.56 -27.26
C ASP A 31 11.90 -7.50 -26.20
N VAL A 32 11.84 -7.05 -24.93
CA VAL A 32 11.30 -7.79 -23.79
C VAL A 32 10.00 -7.14 -23.31
N ASP A 33 8.97 -7.95 -23.06
CA ASP A 33 7.78 -7.45 -22.38
C ASP A 33 8.11 -7.05 -20.94
N VAL A 34 7.54 -5.95 -20.47
CA VAL A 34 7.66 -5.52 -19.08
C VAL A 34 6.27 -5.27 -18.52
N ILE A 35 5.91 -6.03 -17.51
CA ILE A 35 4.63 -5.97 -16.84
C ILE A 35 4.79 -5.74 -15.34
N MET A 36 3.74 -5.28 -14.72
CA MET A 36 3.59 -5.23 -13.28
C MET A 36 2.35 -6.01 -12.87
N VAL A 37 2.48 -6.79 -11.80
CA VAL A 37 1.37 -7.40 -11.07
C VAL A 37 1.59 -7.06 -9.60
N ALA A 38 0.82 -6.12 -9.09
CA ALA A 38 1.01 -5.49 -7.79
C ALA A 38 -0.17 -5.83 -6.85
N PRO A 39 -0.07 -6.88 -6.03
CA PRO A 39 -1.03 -7.11 -4.96
C PRO A 39 -1.04 -5.93 -3.97
N LYS A 40 -2.21 -5.47 -3.55
CA LYS A 40 -2.34 -4.39 -2.56
C LYS A 40 -2.36 -4.94 -1.14
N GLY A 41 -1.20 -5.37 -0.69
CA GLY A 41 -0.95 -5.92 0.64
C GLY A 41 0.43 -6.55 0.78
N PRO A 42 0.93 -6.68 2.00
CA PRO A 42 2.22 -7.34 2.25
C PRO A 42 2.17 -8.82 1.85
N GLY A 43 3.28 -9.36 1.36
CA GLY A 43 3.34 -10.70 0.76
C GLY A 43 2.83 -11.83 1.66
N THR A 44 3.02 -11.73 2.97
CA THR A 44 2.46 -12.68 3.95
C THR A 44 0.95 -12.68 3.96
N GLU A 45 0.30 -11.52 3.86
CA GLU A 45 -1.15 -11.39 3.80
C GLU A 45 -1.70 -11.84 2.44
N VAL A 46 -1.02 -11.54 1.35
CA VAL A 46 -1.38 -12.06 0.02
C VAL A 46 -1.43 -13.59 0.04
N ARG A 47 -0.43 -14.23 0.65
CA ARG A 47 -0.40 -15.69 0.80
C ARG A 47 -1.51 -16.21 1.70
N ARG A 48 -1.71 -15.59 2.87
CA ARG A 48 -2.75 -15.98 3.83
C ARG A 48 -4.15 -15.96 3.21
N VAL A 49 -4.54 -14.84 2.60
CA VAL A 49 -5.88 -14.73 1.99
C VAL A 49 -6.06 -15.64 0.78
N PHE A 50 -4.97 -15.94 0.05
CA PHE A 50 -5.01 -16.95 -1.03
C PHE A 50 -5.34 -18.35 -0.50
N GLU A 51 -4.72 -18.76 0.61
CA GLU A 51 -4.96 -20.05 1.26
C GLU A 51 -6.39 -20.16 1.83
N GLU A 52 -6.96 -19.05 2.28
CA GLU A 52 -8.35 -18.93 2.71
C GLU A 52 -9.38 -18.96 1.55
N GLY A 53 -8.90 -19.08 0.31
CA GLY A 53 -9.78 -19.10 -0.87
C GLY A 53 -10.24 -17.72 -1.36
N PHE A 54 -9.77 -16.66 -0.73
CA PHE A 54 -9.98 -15.26 -1.15
C PHE A 54 -8.81 -14.77 -2.02
N GLY A 55 -8.79 -13.51 -2.39
CA GLY A 55 -7.70 -12.87 -3.14
C GLY A 55 -7.48 -11.44 -2.66
N CYS A 56 -6.22 -11.09 -2.44
CA CYS A 56 -5.86 -9.69 -2.26
C CYS A 56 -6.18 -8.93 -3.55
N PRO A 57 -6.86 -7.77 -3.50
CA PRO A 57 -7.01 -6.93 -4.69
C PRO A 57 -5.64 -6.52 -5.24
N GLY A 58 -5.55 -6.30 -6.55
CA GLY A 58 -4.28 -5.96 -7.17
C GLY A 58 -4.41 -5.03 -8.37
N LEU A 59 -3.28 -4.46 -8.76
CA LEU A 59 -3.13 -3.64 -9.94
C LEU A 59 -2.27 -4.37 -10.97
N ILE A 60 -2.58 -4.17 -12.26
CA ILE A 60 -1.69 -4.59 -13.35
C ILE A 60 -1.32 -3.38 -14.21
N ALA A 61 -0.10 -3.40 -14.72
CA ALA A 61 0.36 -2.43 -15.71
C ALA A 61 1.22 -3.09 -16.78
N VAL A 62 1.21 -2.50 -17.97
CA VAL A 62 2.09 -2.86 -19.07
C VAL A 62 3.01 -1.68 -19.37
N HIS A 63 4.31 -1.88 -19.17
CA HIS A 63 5.34 -0.88 -19.43
C HIS A 63 5.92 -1.03 -20.85
N GLN A 64 6.21 -2.27 -21.29
CA GLN A 64 6.64 -2.61 -22.63
C GLN A 64 5.87 -3.83 -23.16
N ASN A 65 5.52 -3.83 -24.46
CA ASN A 65 4.71 -4.88 -25.08
C ASN A 65 5.16 -5.20 -26.52
N PRO A 66 6.45 -5.53 -26.76
CA PRO A 66 6.91 -5.89 -28.09
C PRO A 66 6.26 -7.17 -28.64
N SER A 67 5.84 -8.09 -27.77
CA SER A 67 5.14 -9.32 -28.19
C SER A 67 3.68 -9.12 -28.58
N GLY A 68 3.04 -8.02 -28.14
CA GLY A 68 1.60 -7.80 -28.23
C GLY A 68 0.76 -8.60 -27.21
N LYS A 69 1.39 -9.37 -26.30
CA LYS A 69 0.73 -10.29 -25.35
C LYS A 69 0.93 -9.92 -23.89
N ALA A 70 1.66 -8.85 -23.60
CA ALA A 70 2.05 -8.48 -22.24
C ALA A 70 0.84 -8.35 -21.29
N ARG A 71 -0.27 -7.75 -21.74
CA ARG A 71 -1.49 -7.59 -20.97
C ARG A 71 -2.11 -8.94 -20.57
N ASP A 72 -2.18 -9.88 -21.52
CA ASP A 72 -2.75 -11.21 -21.25
C ASP A 72 -1.90 -12.00 -20.25
N VAL A 73 -0.57 -11.84 -20.33
CA VAL A 73 0.37 -12.43 -19.37
C VAL A 73 0.16 -11.84 -17.99
N ALA A 74 0.04 -10.52 -17.85
CA ALA A 74 -0.22 -9.85 -16.57
C ALA A 74 -1.54 -10.34 -15.95
N LEU A 75 -2.62 -10.42 -16.73
CA LEU A 75 -3.90 -10.93 -16.26
C LEU A 75 -3.83 -12.41 -15.86
N ALA A 76 -3.10 -13.23 -16.60
CA ALA A 76 -2.92 -14.64 -16.28
C ALA A 76 -2.16 -14.81 -14.95
N MET A 77 -1.12 -14.01 -14.72
CA MET A 77 -0.37 -14.02 -13.45
C MET A 77 -1.26 -13.55 -12.29
N ALA A 78 -1.95 -12.42 -12.45
CA ALA A 78 -2.88 -11.92 -11.44
C ALA A 78 -3.96 -12.95 -11.08
N LYS A 79 -4.46 -13.70 -12.07
CA LYS A 79 -5.39 -14.80 -11.84
C LYS A 79 -4.74 -15.96 -11.09
N ALA A 80 -3.52 -16.34 -11.44
CA ALA A 80 -2.79 -17.43 -10.79
C ALA A 80 -2.48 -17.12 -9.32
N GLU A 81 -2.20 -15.85 -9.00
CA GLU A 81 -2.00 -15.36 -7.64
C GLU A 81 -3.31 -15.16 -6.85
N GLY A 82 -4.46 -15.38 -7.49
CA GLY A 82 -5.77 -15.24 -6.85
C GLY A 82 -6.30 -13.80 -6.78
N LEU A 83 -5.59 -12.81 -7.30
CA LEU A 83 -5.96 -11.40 -7.20
C LEU A 83 -7.33 -11.12 -7.84
N THR A 84 -7.70 -11.85 -8.88
CA THR A 84 -8.99 -11.70 -9.57
C THR A 84 -10.20 -12.07 -8.72
N ARG A 85 -10.00 -12.72 -7.57
CA ARG A 85 -11.07 -13.00 -6.60
C ARG A 85 -11.42 -11.76 -5.78
N GLY A 86 -10.42 -10.91 -5.47
CA GLY A 86 -10.60 -9.63 -4.78
C GLY A 86 -10.92 -8.48 -5.75
N GLY A 87 -10.39 -8.57 -6.97
CA GLY A 87 -10.51 -7.56 -8.01
C GLY A 87 -9.16 -7.09 -8.54
N VAL A 88 -9.10 -6.84 -9.86
CA VAL A 88 -7.89 -6.34 -10.53
C VAL A 88 -8.23 -5.10 -11.33
N LEU A 89 -7.48 -4.02 -11.10
CA LEU A 89 -7.57 -2.80 -11.89
C LEU A 89 -6.33 -2.66 -12.77
N GLU A 90 -6.53 -2.08 -13.95
CA GLU A 90 -5.45 -1.74 -14.87
C GLU A 90 -5.06 -0.27 -14.68
N CYS A 91 -3.77 0.00 -14.57
CA CYS A 91 -3.22 1.34 -14.39
C CYS A 91 -1.92 1.51 -15.19
N THR A 92 -1.32 2.69 -15.15
CA THR A 92 0.06 2.87 -15.61
C THR A 92 1.07 2.49 -14.53
N MET A 93 2.27 2.11 -14.95
CA MET A 93 3.37 1.84 -14.03
C MET A 93 3.63 3.01 -13.07
N ALA A 94 3.57 4.24 -13.59
CA ALA A 94 3.80 5.46 -12.80
C ALA A 94 2.69 5.71 -11.77
N GLN A 95 1.42 5.49 -12.15
CA GLN A 95 0.30 5.65 -11.21
C GLN A 95 0.47 4.74 -10.00
N GLU A 96 0.65 3.44 -10.23
CA GLU A 96 0.86 2.50 -9.13
C GLU A 96 2.06 2.89 -8.27
N THR A 97 3.18 3.22 -8.91
CA THR A 97 4.41 3.56 -8.18
C THR A 97 4.22 4.77 -7.25
N TYR A 98 3.57 5.82 -7.73
CA TYR A 98 3.37 7.02 -6.92
C TYR A 98 2.31 6.83 -5.83
N GLU A 99 1.22 6.14 -6.15
CA GLU A 99 0.15 5.84 -5.19
C GLU A 99 0.63 4.91 -4.08
N ASP A 100 1.39 3.88 -4.41
CA ASP A 100 1.95 2.92 -3.47
C ASP A 100 2.96 3.59 -2.52
N LEU A 101 3.93 4.33 -3.06
CA LEU A 101 4.90 5.10 -2.27
C LEU A 101 4.19 6.10 -1.34
N PHE A 102 3.20 6.81 -1.85
CA PHE A 102 2.42 7.73 -1.02
C PHE A 102 1.69 6.98 0.11
N GLY A 103 1.00 5.90 -0.23
CA GLY A 103 0.20 5.12 0.72
C GLY A 103 1.05 4.55 1.85
N GLU A 104 2.16 3.89 1.50
CA GLU A 104 3.04 3.28 2.50
C GLU A 104 3.74 4.30 3.39
N GLN A 105 4.25 5.40 2.82
CA GLN A 105 5.05 6.37 3.55
C GLN A 105 4.20 7.35 4.37
N ASN A 106 3.06 7.80 3.86
CA ASN A 106 2.26 8.80 4.54
C ASN A 106 1.17 8.20 5.44
N VAL A 107 0.63 7.04 5.10
CA VAL A 107 -0.53 6.48 5.79
C VAL A 107 -0.18 5.20 6.53
N LEU A 108 0.27 4.15 5.81
CA LEU A 108 0.33 2.78 6.34
C LEU A 108 1.51 2.55 7.27
N CYS A 109 2.73 2.89 6.84
CA CYS A 109 3.96 2.65 7.61
C CYS A 109 4.47 3.93 8.30
N GLY A 110 4.15 5.12 7.77
CA GLY A 110 4.48 6.39 8.40
C GLY A 110 3.41 6.82 9.39
N GLY A 111 2.31 7.40 8.90
CA GLY A 111 1.32 8.08 9.73
C GLY A 111 0.66 7.20 10.80
N LEU A 112 0.23 5.98 10.43
CA LEU A 112 -0.42 5.06 11.38
C LEU A 112 0.54 4.64 12.49
N VAL A 113 1.80 4.33 12.15
CA VAL A 113 2.81 3.90 13.14
C VAL A 113 3.13 5.03 14.12
N ASP A 114 3.35 6.26 13.63
CA ASP A 114 3.62 7.39 14.49
C ASP A 114 2.42 7.76 15.37
N LEU A 115 1.18 7.68 14.85
CA LEU A 115 -0.02 7.90 15.65
C LEU A 115 -0.12 6.89 16.80
N MET A 116 0.09 5.60 16.52
CA MET A 116 0.08 4.54 17.54
C MET A 116 1.20 4.74 18.57
N LYS A 117 2.39 5.10 18.11
CA LYS A 117 3.55 5.37 18.96
C LYS A 117 3.29 6.55 19.91
N TYR A 118 2.81 7.68 19.41
CA TYR A 118 2.51 8.84 20.24
C TYR A 118 1.40 8.56 21.25
N GLY A 119 0.36 7.83 20.87
CA GLY A 119 -0.67 7.39 21.82
C GLY A 119 -0.09 6.50 22.90
N PHE A 120 0.73 5.53 22.53
CA PHE A 120 1.40 4.64 23.47
C PHE A 120 2.33 5.40 24.44
N GLU A 121 3.16 6.32 23.93
CA GLU A 121 4.12 7.08 24.76
C GLU A 121 3.41 8.03 25.75
N THR A 122 2.32 8.67 25.31
CA THR A 122 1.57 9.65 26.11
C THR A 122 1.01 9.05 27.42
N LEU A 123 0.52 7.81 27.39
CA LEU A 123 -0.09 7.19 28.57
C LEU A 123 0.92 6.89 29.69
N PRO A 124 2.07 6.24 29.45
CA PRO A 124 3.10 6.05 30.47
C PRO A 124 3.70 7.37 31.00
N GLU A 125 3.87 8.38 30.15
CA GLU A 125 4.31 9.70 30.58
C GLU A 125 3.32 10.35 31.57
N ALA A 126 2.03 10.03 31.45
CA ALA A 126 0.99 10.44 32.38
C ALA A 126 0.86 9.50 33.62
N GLY A 127 1.72 8.48 33.73
CA GLY A 127 1.76 7.56 34.87
C GLY A 127 0.91 6.30 34.74
N TYR A 128 0.35 6.01 33.56
CA TYR A 128 -0.38 4.75 33.33
C TYR A 128 0.56 3.59 33.02
N PRO A 129 0.20 2.33 33.35
CA PRO A 129 1.02 1.16 33.05
C PRO A 129 1.25 0.99 31.55
N PRO A 130 2.49 0.74 31.09
CA PRO A 130 2.79 0.59 29.65
C PRO A 130 2.08 -0.61 29.01
N GLU A 131 1.78 -1.66 29.76
CA GLU A 131 1.02 -2.82 29.27
C GLU A 131 -0.41 -2.42 28.89
N MET A 132 -1.04 -1.54 29.67
CA MET A 132 -2.37 -1.00 29.36
C MET A 132 -2.30 -0.07 28.15
N ALA A 133 -1.29 0.80 28.10
CA ALA A 133 -1.08 1.67 26.94
C ALA A 133 -0.89 0.87 25.63
N TYR A 134 -0.21 -0.27 25.69
CA TYR A 134 -0.06 -1.17 24.56
C TYR A 134 -1.41 -1.74 24.10
N PHE A 135 -2.24 -2.22 25.02
CA PHE A 135 -3.56 -2.75 24.66
C PHE A 135 -4.44 -1.68 24.01
N GLU A 136 -4.52 -0.50 24.63
CA GLU A 136 -5.40 0.59 24.16
C GLU A 136 -4.94 1.22 22.84
N CYS A 137 -3.63 1.48 22.67
CA CYS A 137 -3.15 2.27 21.53
C CYS A 137 -2.58 1.42 20.39
N VAL A 138 -2.17 0.16 20.65
CA VAL A 138 -1.50 -0.67 19.64
C VAL A 138 -2.32 -1.92 19.31
N HIS A 139 -2.62 -2.75 20.31
CA HIS A 139 -3.33 -4.00 20.07
C HIS A 139 -4.75 -3.75 19.55
N GLU A 140 -5.51 -2.87 20.17
CA GLU A 140 -6.90 -2.59 19.81
C GLU A 140 -7.03 -1.85 18.47
N ALA A 141 -6.01 -1.11 18.05
CA ALA A 141 -6.01 -0.42 16.76
C ALA A 141 -6.32 -1.38 15.59
N LYS A 142 -5.81 -2.63 15.64
CA LYS A 142 -6.15 -3.65 14.64
C LYS A 142 -7.63 -3.91 14.57
N LEU A 143 -8.32 -4.00 15.69
CA LEU A 143 -9.76 -4.33 15.75
C LEU A 143 -10.60 -3.19 15.15
N ILE A 144 -10.22 -1.95 15.38
CA ILE A 144 -10.86 -0.78 14.75
C ILE A 144 -10.59 -0.76 13.24
N VAL A 145 -9.35 -1.04 12.83
CA VAL A 145 -9.00 -1.15 11.40
C VAL A 145 -9.78 -2.28 10.73
N ASP A 146 -9.98 -3.41 11.38
CA ASP A 146 -10.81 -4.51 10.88
C ASP A 146 -12.28 -4.09 10.66
N LEU A 147 -12.85 -3.29 11.56
CA LEU A 147 -14.21 -2.75 11.38
C LEU A 147 -14.30 -1.84 10.16
N ILE A 148 -13.32 -0.94 9.99
CA ILE A 148 -13.22 -0.05 8.82
C ILE A 148 -13.04 -0.88 7.55
N TYR A 149 -12.16 -1.87 7.57
CA TYR A 149 -11.90 -2.76 6.44
C TYR A 149 -13.15 -3.53 6.00
N ASN A 150 -13.91 -4.07 6.96
CA ASN A 150 -15.09 -4.89 6.69
C ASN A 150 -16.34 -4.12 6.27
N GLY A 151 -16.44 -2.82 6.56
CA GLY A 151 -17.66 -2.09 6.28
C GLY A 151 -17.54 -0.57 6.20
N GLY A 152 -16.31 -0.04 6.19
CA GLY A 152 -16.03 1.39 6.15
C GLY A 152 -16.25 2.08 7.50
N ILE A 153 -15.95 3.38 7.55
CA ILE A 153 -16.06 4.22 8.75
C ILE A 153 -17.49 4.22 9.30
N GLN A 154 -18.49 4.29 8.43
CA GLN A 154 -19.89 4.26 8.85
C GLN A 154 -20.25 2.96 9.60
N LYS A 155 -19.72 1.82 9.16
CA LYS A 155 -19.92 0.55 9.87
C LYS A 155 -19.20 0.55 11.21
N MET A 156 -17.97 1.02 11.27
CA MET A 156 -17.26 1.19 12.53
C MET A 156 -18.09 2.02 13.51
N ASN A 157 -18.57 3.20 13.12
CA ASN A 157 -19.37 4.09 13.97
C ASN A 157 -20.66 3.43 14.47
N SER A 158 -21.27 2.54 13.68
CA SER A 158 -22.50 1.86 14.08
C SER A 158 -22.31 0.81 15.20
N VAL A 159 -21.09 0.47 15.57
CA VAL A 159 -20.77 -0.59 16.55
C VAL A 159 -19.86 -0.13 17.70
N ILE A 160 -19.23 1.04 17.60
CA ILE A 160 -18.47 1.64 18.69
C ILE A 160 -19.39 2.36 19.68
N SER A 161 -18.86 2.76 20.85
CA SER A 161 -19.63 3.52 21.84
C SER A 161 -19.84 4.97 21.42
N ASN A 162 -20.90 5.59 21.93
CA ASN A 162 -21.17 7.03 21.69
C ASN A 162 -20.02 7.93 22.16
N THR A 163 -19.28 7.52 23.21
CA THR A 163 -18.10 8.25 23.69
C THR A 163 -16.92 8.15 22.73
N ALA A 164 -16.73 7.00 22.10
CA ALA A 164 -15.69 6.82 21.08
C ALA A 164 -16.04 7.61 19.81
N GLU A 165 -17.30 7.56 19.35
CA GLU A 165 -17.77 8.33 18.22
C GLU A 165 -17.67 9.84 18.47
N PHE A 166 -18.01 10.31 19.68
CA PHE A 166 -17.77 11.72 20.05
C PHE A 166 -16.29 12.09 19.94
N GLY A 167 -15.40 11.23 20.43
CA GLY A 167 -13.95 11.44 20.34
C GLY A 167 -13.46 11.51 18.89
N GLU A 168 -14.00 10.69 18.00
CA GLU A 168 -13.67 10.72 16.56
C GLU A 168 -13.94 12.12 15.97
N TYR A 169 -15.14 12.67 16.20
CA TYR A 169 -15.52 13.98 15.65
C TYR A 169 -14.89 15.17 16.38
N TYR A 170 -14.59 15.03 17.67
CA TYR A 170 -14.06 16.13 18.48
C TYR A 170 -12.55 16.14 18.57
N ASN A 171 -11.93 15.02 18.94
CA ASN A 171 -10.47 14.92 19.12
C ASN A 171 -9.73 14.63 17.80
N GLY A 172 -10.31 13.85 16.91
CA GLY A 172 -9.69 13.48 15.65
C GLY A 172 -9.15 14.70 14.87
N PRO A 173 -9.98 15.73 14.59
CA PRO A 173 -9.52 16.93 13.88
C PRO A 173 -8.50 17.79 14.65
N GLN A 174 -8.39 17.62 15.97
CA GLN A 174 -7.39 18.33 16.78
C GLN A 174 -6.04 17.60 16.75
N ILE A 175 -6.05 16.27 16.73
CA ILE A 175 -4.83 15.45 16.65
C ILE A 175 -4.29 15.43 15.22
N LEU A 176 -5.17 15.32 14.23
CA LEU A 176 -4.84 15.34 12.80
C LEU A 176 -5.55 16.52 12.11
N PRO A 177 -5.06 17.76 12.33
CA PRO A 177 -5.68 18.95 11.75
C PRO A 177 -5.47 19.02 10.24
N ALA A 178 -6.15 19.98 9.58
CA ALA A 178 -6.15 20.12 8.12
C ALA A 178 -4.74 20.30 7.51
N GLU A 179 -3.82 20.87 8.28
CA GLU A 179 -2.41 21.04 7.90
C GLU A 179 -1.70 19.72 7.61
N VAL A 180 -2.13 18.62 8.24
CA VAL A 180 -1.60 17.27 7.94
C VAL A 180 -1.88 16.92 6.48
N LYS A 181 -3.08 17.25 5.97
CA LYS A 181 -3.42 17.01 4.56
C LYS A 181 -2.54 17.86 3.61
N GLU A 182 -2.21 19.08 3.98
CA GLU A 182 -1.31 19.91 3.17
C GLU A 182 0.11 19.31 3.13
N ARG A 183 0.63 18.85 4.25
CA ARG A 183 1.91 18.10 4.30
C ARG A 183 1.89 16.82 3.45
N MET A 184 0.77 16.09 3.45
CA MET A 184 0.60 14.92 2.58
C MET A 184 0.63 15.29 1.10
N LYS A 185 0.06 16.44 0.71
CA LYS A 185 0.14 16.94 -0.68
C LYS A 185 1.57 17.32 -1.06
N GLU A 186 2.30 17.97 -0.15
CA GLU A 186 3.72 18.30 -0.35
C GLU A 186 4.52 17.01 -0.58
N SER A 187 4.40 16.03 0.33
CA SER A 187 5.03 14.72 0.20
C SER A 187 4.69 14.02 -1.12
N LEU A 188 3.42 14.03 -1.53
CA LEU A 188 3.00 13.46 -2.81
C LEU A 188 3.69 14.16 -3.98
N SER A 189 3.86 15.48 -3.92
CA SER A 189 4.50 16.26 -5.00
C SER A 189 6.00 15.99 -5.12
N GLU A 190 6.64 15.53 -4.07
CA GLU A 190 8.08 15.20 -4.05
C GLU A 190 8.37 13.83 -4.67
N ILE A 191 7.45 12.88 -4.60
CA ILE A 191 7.64 11.51 -5.09
C ILE A 191 8.12 11.45 -6.55
N PRO A 192 7.52 12.17 -7.52
CA PRO A 192 8.00 12.17 -8.90
C PRO A 192 9.42 12.75 -9.07
N CYS A 193 9.87 13.57 -8.13
CA CYS A 193 11.17 14.25 -8.17
C CYS A 193 12.32 13.41 -7.58
N TRP A 194 12.07 12.21 -7.08
CA TRP A 194 13.09 11.33 -6.47
C TRP A 194 14.24 10.95 -7.41
N GLN A 195 14.11 11.17 -8.71
CA GLN A 195 15.24 11.08 -9.65
C GLN A 195 16.36 12.09 -9.34
N CYS A 196 16.06 13.18 -8.62
CA CYS A 196 17.00 14.23 -8.29
C CYS A 196 17.71 14.04 -6.93
N THR A 197 17.24 13.13 -6.11
CA THR A 197 17.86 12.76 -4.83
C THR A 197 18.62 11.46 -4.98
N THR A 198 19.86 11.56 -5.46
CA THR A 198 20.85 10.49 -5.32
C THR A 198 21.04 10.19 -3.84
N VAL A 199 20.58 9.04 -3.39
CA VAL A 199 21.02 8.41 -2.15
C VAL A 199 22.40 7.78 -2.38
#